data_9326f358a478055f8f072e5fa9c44c9a
#
_entry.id   9326f358a478055f8f072e5fa9c44c9a
#
_cell.length_a   1.000
_cell.length_b   1.000
_cell.length_c   1.000
_cell.angle_alpha   90.00
_cell.angle_beta   90.00
_cell.angle_gamma   90.00
#
_symmetry.space_group_name_H-M   'P 1'
#
loop_
_entity.id
_entity.type
_entity.pdbx_description
1 polymer ?
#
loop_
_entity_poly.entity_id
_entity_poly.type
_entity_poly.pdbx_seq_one_letter_code
_entity_poly.pdbx_strand_id
1 'polypeptide(L)'
;MRKFNKLPLLLSVMTAIIVAGATTATALALSGSEFQAGRIIDDSVFYDGNAMSAQEIQNFLNAKVPVCDTNGTQMRGSVTRAVYGAANGYPAPYTCLKDYTENTPTKPADSYCASTYFGGNKTAAQIIYDVSRACNVSQKALIVLLQKEQSLITDDWPW
;
A
#
# COMPACT_ATOMS: atom_id res chain seq x y z
N MET A 1 -70.44 -12.01 10.52
CA MET A 1 -69.64 -10.97 9.81
C MET A 1 -68.15 -11.24 10.01
N ARG A 2 -67.46 -11.76 9.00
CA ARG A 2 -65.99 -12.02 9.06
C ARG A 2 -65.26 -10.78 8.58
N LYS A 3 -64.45 -10.15 9.47
CA LYS A 3 -63.55 -9.06 9.10
C LYS A 3 -62.37 -9.66 8.38
N PHE A 4 -62.19 -9.35 7.10
CA PHE A 4 -61.00 -9.65 6.33
C PHE A 4 -59.85 -8.72 6.76
N ASN A 5 -58.81 -9.31 7.30
CA ASN A 5 -57.56 -8.60 7.67
C ASN A 5 -56.77 -8.29 6.41
N LYS A 6 -56.72 -7.01 5.99
CA LYS A 6 -55.98 -6.55 4.79
C LYS A 6 -54.49 -6.32 5.01
N LEU A 7 -53.96 -6.74 6.17
CA LEU A 7 -52.59 -6.45 6.56
C LEU A 7 -51.46 -7.25 5.82
N PRO A 8 -51.69 -8.51 5.36
CA PRO A 8 -50.60 -9.24 4.69
C PRO A 8 -50.34 -8.81 3.25
N LEU A 9 -51.27 -8.07 2.61
CA LEU A 9 -51.11 -7.69 1.20
C LEU A 9 -50.15 -6.48 1.01
N LEU A 10 -50.05 -5.61 2.00
CA LEU A 10 -49.15 -4.42 1.96
C LEU A 10 -47.71 -4.76 2.27
N LEU A 11 -47.45 -5.81 3.04
CA LEU A 11 -46.08 -6.26 3.34
C LEU A 11 -45.42 -6.95 2.14
N SER A 12 -46.19 -7.61 1.28
CA SER A 12 -45.67 -8.34 0.11
C SER A 12 -45.25 -7.41 -1.05
N VAL A 13 -45.81 -6.19 -1.13
CA VAL A 13 -45.48 -5.22 -2.17
C VAL A 13 -44.21 -4.43 -1.81
N MET A 14 -43.91 -4.24 -0.52
CA MET A 14 -42.72 -3.53 -0.08
C MET A 14 -41.42 -4.35 -0.22
N THR A 15 -41.47 -5.68 -0.15
CA THR A 15 -40.33 -6.55 -0.33
C THR A 15 -39.89 -6.70 -1.79
N ALA A 16 -40.76 -6.44 -2.76
CA ALA A 16 -40.45 -6.56 -4.19
C ALA A 16 -39.70 -5.35 -4.76
N ILE A 17 -39.67 -4.20 -4.06
CA ILE A 17 -39.02 -2.97 -4.55
C ILE A 17 -37.54 -2.86 -4.13
N ILE A 18 -37.09 -3.63 -3.14
CA ILE A 18 -35.70 -3.55 -2.62
C ILE A 18 -34.71 -4.37 -3.47
N VAL A 19 -35.18 -5.28 -4.32
CA VAL A 19 -34.29 -6.16 -5.13
C VAL A 19 -33.90 -5.56 -6.49
N ALA A 20 -34.48 -4.46 -6.92
CA ALA A 20 -34.21 -3.84 -8.24
C ALA A 20 -33.08 -2.82 -8.24
N GLY A 21 -32.35 -2.65 -7.14
CA GLY A 21 -31.27 -1.66 -6.98
C GLY A 21 -29.83 -2.21 -6.99
N ALA A 22 -29.62 -3.49 -7.30
CA ALA A 22 -28.26 -4.01 -7.50
C ALA A 22 -27.72 -3.49 -8.85
N THR A 23 -27.09 -2.32 -8.83
CA THR A 23 -26.25 -1.88 -9.94
C THR A 23 -25.10 -2.86 -10.08
N THR A 24 -25.16 -3.74 -11.06
CA THR A 24 -24.01 -4.54 -11.48
C THR A 24 -22.94 -3.55 -11.98
N ALA A 25 -21.94 -3.26 -11.16
CA ALA A 25 -20.72 -2.65 -11.64
C ALA A 25 -20.11 -3.61 -12.65
N THR A 26 -20.30 -3.34 -13.94
CA THR A 26 -19.56 -4.03 -15.00
C THR A 26 -18.10 -3.71 -14.81
N ALA A 27 -17.31 -4.70 -14.37
CA ALA A 27 -15.87 -4.62 -14.45
C ALA A 27 -15.52 -4.50 -15.95
N LEU A 28 -15.11 -3.30 -16.38
CA LEU A 28 -14.55 -3.10 -17.72
C LEU A 28 -13.21 -3.85 -17.73
N ALA A 29 -13.22 -5.07 -18.23
CA ALA A 29 -11.99 -5.76 -18.57
C ALA A 29 -11.37 -5.00 -19.76
N LEU A 30 -10.14 -4.50 -19.60
CA LEU A 30 -9.36 -3.97 -20.71
C LEU A 30 -9.23 -5.03 -21.79
N SER A 31 -9.56 -4.67 -23.04
CA SER A 31 -9.36 -5.59 -24.16
C SER A 31 -7.86 -5.71 -24.46
N GLY A 32 -7.40 -6.86 -24.90
CA GLY A 32 -5.99 -7.06 -25.27
C GLY A 32 -5.50 -6.09 -26.38
N SER A 33 -6.42 -5.53 -27.16
CA SER A 33 -6.13 -4.51 -28.18
C SER A 33 -5.80 -3.14 -27.60
N GLU A 34 -6.15 -2.86 -26.34
CA GLU A 34 -5.84 -1.60 -25.65
C GLU A 34 -4.48 -1.69 -24.90
N PHE A 35 -3.88 -2.88 -24.86
CA PHE A 35 -2.57 -3.07 -24.24
C PHE A 35 -1.45 -2.47 -25.10
N GLN A 36 -0.76 -1.47 -24.57
CA GLN A 36 0.44 -0.88 -25.16
C GLN A 36 1.66 -1.33 -24.36
N ALA A 37 2.48 -2.20 -24.94
CA ALA A 37 3.63 -2.81 -24.25
C ALA A 37 4.64 -1.79 -23.67
N GLY A 38 4.73 -0.60 -24.24
CA GLY A 38 5.56 0.50 -23.75
C GLY A 38 4.87 1.44 -22.74
N ARG A 39 3.58 1.21 -22.43
CA ARG A 39 2.77 2.11 -21.59
C ARG A 39 1.99 1.32 -20.53
N ILE A 40 2.71 0.81 -19.53
CA ILE A 40 2.13 0.03 -18.42
C ILE A 40 1.34 0.94 -17.47
N ILE A 41 1.75 2.20 -17.36
CA ILE A 41 1.14 3.23 -16.52
C ILE A 41 1.15 4.55 -17.28
N ASP A 42 0.11 5.37 -17.12
CA ASP A 42 0.07 6.71 -17.69
C ASP A 42 1.08 7.64 -17.01
N ASP A 43 1.73 8.51 -17.82
CA ASP A 43 2.70 9.49 -17.32
C ASP A 43 2.07 10.40 -16.26
N SER A 44 0.80 10.78 -16.43
CA SER A 44 0.06 11.57 -15.44
C SER A 44 -0.12 10.89 -14.09
N VAL A 45 -0.07 9.55 -14.04
CA VAL A 45 -0.13 8.75 -12.80
C VAL A 45 1.27 8.51 -12.25
N PHE A 46 2.24 8.23 -13.15
CA PHE A 46 3.62 7.95 -12.75
C PHE A 46 4.32 9.21 -12.23
N TYR A 47 4.12 10.36 -12.87
CA TYR A 47 4.74 11.64 -12.49
C TYR A 47 3.84 12.49 -11.59
N ASP A 48 2.94 11.88 -10.81
CA ASP A 48 2.15 12.57 -9.79
C ASP A 48 2.88 12.58 -8.44
N GLY A 49 3.80 13.50 -8.24
CA GLY A 49 4.52 13.71 -6.98
C GLY A 49 3.64 14.17 -5.80
N ASN A 50 2.30 14.28 -6.01
CA ASN A 50 1.33 14.64 -4.96
C ASN A 50 0.30 13.52 -4.69
N ALA A 51 0.54 12.32 -5.20
CA ALA A 51 -0.41 11.20 -5.11
C ALA A 51 -0.74 10.77 -3.67
N MET A 52 0.16 11.00 -2.70
CA MET A 52 -0.03 10.71 -1.28
C MET A 52 0.76 11.70 -0.42
N SER A 53 0.23 12.06 0.74
CA SER A 53 0.96 12.74 1.82
C SER A 53 1.85 11.76 2.61
N ALA A 54 2.81 12.26 3.37
CA ALA A 54 3.64 11.42 4.26
C ALA A 54 2.79 10.65 5.29
N GLN A 55 1.71 11.26 5.80
CA GLN A 55 0.80 10.61 6.74
C GLN A 55 0.01 9.46 6.08
N GLU A 56 -0.47 9.63 4.86
CA GLU A 56 -1.15 8.56 4.12
C GLU A 56 -0.22 7.40 3.81
N ILE A 57 1.05 7.69 3.47
CA ILE A 57 2.08 6.66 3.30
C ILE A 57 2.29 5.90 4.61
N GLN A 58 2.46 6.61 5.73
CA GLN A 58 2.65 5.97 7.04
C GLN A 58 1.45 5.09 7.42
N ASN A 59 0.23 5.59 7.22
CA ASN A 59 -1.00 4.83 7.48
C ASN A 59 -1.08 3.57 6.60
N PHE A 60 -0.68 3.68 5.34
CA PHE A 60 -0.63 2.56 4.41
C PHE A 60 0.38 1.49 4.88
N LEU A 61 1.61 1.88 5.26
CA LEU A 61 2.63 0.97 5.76
C LEU A 61 2.17 0.27 7.05
N ASN A 62 1.56 1.01 7.98
CA ASN A 62 1.00 0.45 9.21
C ASN A 62 -0.10 -0.59 8.94
N ALA A 63 -0.94 -0.33 7.94
CA ALA A 63 -2.01 -1.27 7.56
C ALA A 63 -1.47 -2.54 6.87
N LYS A 64 -0.33 -2.44 6.15
CA LYS A 64 0.28 -3.59 5.47
C LYS A 64 1.04 -4.51 6.42
N VAL A 65 1.69 -3.96 7.43
CA VAL A 65 2.39 -4.70 8.49
C VAL A 65 1.89 -4.21 9.85
N PRO A 66 0.71 -4.68 10.32
CA PRO A 66 0.18 -4.26 11.62
C PRO A 66 1.14 -4.56 12.78
N VAL A 67 1.82 -5.71 12.73
CA VAL A 67 2.78 -6.16 13.75
C VAL A 67 4.08 -6.56 13.06
N CYS A 68 5.18 -5.91 13.44
CA CYS A 68 6.53 -6.29 13.01
C CYS A 68 7.09 -7.36 13.98
N ASP A 69 7.63 -8.45 13.46
CA ASP A 69 8.29 -9.47 14.26
C ASP A 69 9.74 -9.06 14.60
N THR A 70 9.87 -7.90 15.25
CA THR A 70 11.16 -7.27 15.58
C THR A 70 12.13 -8.22 16.30
N ASN A 71 11.62 -9.10 17.16
CA ASN A 71 12.44 -10.03 17.91
C ASN A 71 12.55 -11.42 17.25
N GLY A 72 11.92 -11.63 16.09
CA GLY A 72 11.93 -12.90 15.38
C GLY A 72 11.34 -14.05 16.19
N THR A 73 10.25 -13.79 16.91
CA THR A 73 9.61 -14.77 17.80
C THR A 73 8.72 -15.76 17.09
N GLN A 74 8.26 -15.41 15.87
CA GLN A 74 7.43 -16.29 15.07
C GLN A 74 8.25 -17.49 14.56
N MET A 75 7.55 -18.59 14.30
CA MET A 75 8.18 -19.82 13.82
C MET A 75 8.44 -19.77 12.31
N ARG A 76 9.60 -20.29 11.90
CA ARG A 76 9.95 -20.62 10.52
C ARG A 76 10.32 -22.12 10.45
N GLY A 77 9.38 -22.94 10.08
CA GLY A 77 9.53 -24.38 10.19
C GLY A 77 9.65 -24.82 11.65
N SER A 78 10.76 -25.48 12.01
CA SER A 78 11.01 -26.01 13.36
C SER A 78 11.77 -25.04 14.28
N VAL A 79 12.19 -23.86 13.81
CA VAL A 79 12.95 -22.88 14.58
C VAL A 79 12.25 -21.52 14.59
N THR A 80 12.61 -20.64 15.52
CA THR A 80 12.13 -19.25 15.48
C THR A 80 12.84 -18.48 14.36
N ARG A 81 12.21 -17.39 13.89
CA ARG A 81 12.80 -16.48 12.92
C ARG A 81 14.13 -15.89 13.41
N ALA A 82 14.24 -15.59 14.71
CA ALA A 82 15.50 -15.14 15.32
C ALA A 82 16.63 -16.16 15.17
N VAL A 83 16.36 -17.43 15.45
CA VAL A 83 17.36 -18.53 15.31
C VAL A 83 17.75 -18.69 13.83
N TYR A 84 16.76 -18.68 12.94
CA TYR A 84 17.02 -18.79 11.50
C TYR A 84 17.84 -17.60 10.99
N GLY A 85 17.45 -16.37 11.33
CA GLY A 85 18.15 -15.16 10.90
C GLY A 85 19.59 -15.13 11.40
N ALA A 86 19.82 -15.43 12.69
CA ALA A 86 21.16 -15.48 13.26
C ALA A 86 22.06 -16.51 12.56
N ALA A 87 21.52 -17.70 12.23
CA ALA A 87 22.26 -18.73 11.50
C ALA A 87 22.63 -18.30 10.06
N ASN A 88 21.94 -17.32 9.49
CA ASN A 88 22.23 -16.75 8.18
C ASN A 88 22.99 -15.39 8.24
N GLY A 89 23.44 -14.97 9.41
CA GLY A 89 24.19 -13.73 9.59
C GLY A 89 23.36 -12.48 9.83
N TYR A 90 22.05 -12.63 10.04
CA TYR A 90 21.09 -11.54 10.26
C TYR A 90 20.39 -11.69 11.61
N PRO A 91 21.07 -11.43 12.75
CA PRO A 91 20.46 -11.55 14.07
C PRO A 91 19.40 -10.45 14.32
N ALA A 92 18.42 -10.74 15.19
CA ALA A 92 17.51 -9.71 15.68
C ALA A 92 18.29 -8.58 16.41
N PRO A 93 17.75 -7.35 16.52
CA PRO A 93 16.38 -6.96 16.19
C PRO A 93 16.16 -6.64 14.71
N TYR A 94 14.96 -6.92 14.19
CA TYR A 94 14.53 -6.57 12.84
C TYR A 94 13.68 -5.31 12.85
N THR A 95 13.75 -4.52 11.77
CA THR A 95 12.99 -3.27 11.66
C THR A 95 12.18 -3.25 10.38
N CYS A 96 10.86 -3.34 10.50
CA CYS A 96 9.95 -3.25 9.35
C CYS A 96 9.94 -1.84 8.77
N LEU A 97 9.62 -1.71 7.48
CA LEU A 97 9.67 -0.41 6.78
C LEU A 97 8.80 0.66 7.47
N LYS A 98 7.66 0.28 8.06
CA LYS A 98 6.79 1.23 8.79
C LYS A 98 7.45 1.90 9.99
N ASP A 99 8.44 1.25 10.59
CA ASP A 99 9.15 1.71 11.79
C ASP A 99 10.58 2.18 11.47
N TYR A 100 11.00 2.05 10.21
CA TYR A 100 12.35 2.39 9.76
C TYR A 100 12.59 3.90 9.75
N THR A 101 13.76 4.28 10.27
CA THR A 101 14.26 5.66 10.24
C THR A 101 15.70 5.69 9.74
N GLU A 102 16.07 6.74 9.01
CA GLU A 102 17.41 6.90 8.47
C GLU A 102 17.85 8.37 8.52
N ASN A 103 19.12 8.61 8.79
CA ASN A 103 19.73 9.93 8.64
C ASN A 103 20.27 10.08 7.22
N THR A 104 19.44 10.55 6.32
CA THR A 104 19.73 10.65 4.90
C THR A 104 20.55 11.91 4.58
N PRO A 105 21.48 11.86 3.60
CA PRO A 105 22.18 13.06 3.12
C PRO A 105 21.26 13.93 2.26
N THR A 106 21.49 15.24 2.27
CA THR A 106 20.89 16.17 1.29
C THR A 106 21.42 15.85 -0.11
N LYS A 107 20.53 15.81 -1.11
CA LYS A 107 20.84 15.64 -2.53
C LYS A 107 20.39 16.89 -3.30
N PRO A 108 21.28 17.62 -3.94
CA PRO A 108 20.90 18.77 -4.76
C PRO A 108 20.06 18.32 -5.98
N ALA A 109 19.31 19.26 -6.53
CA ALA A 109 18.63 19.06 -7.81
C ALA A 109 19.63 18.64 -8.90
N ASP A 110 19.18 17.79 -9.82
CA ASP A 110 19.96 17.30 -10.96
C ASP A 110 19.06 17.12 -12.20
N SER A 111 19.56 16.43 -13.23
CA SER A 111 18.81 16.16 -14.46
C SER A 111 17.61 15.24 -14.28
N TYR A 112 17.51 14.50 -13.17
CA TYR A 112 16.45 13.56 -12.89
C TYR A 112 15.45 14.08 -11.83
N CYS A 113 15.94 14.88 -10.88
CA CYS A 113 15.16 15.44 -9.79
C CYS A 113 15.24 16.97 -9.81
N ALA A 114 14.18 17.63 -10.25
CA ALA A 114 14.13 19.07 -10.48
C ALA A 114 14.28 19.92 -9.19
N SER A 115 14.12 19.30 -8.02
CA SER A 115 14.22 19.96 -6.72
C SER A 115 15.22 19.26 -5.80
N THR A 116 15.82 20.02 -4.88
CA THR A 116 16.69 19.46 -3.84
C THR A 116 15.88 18.58 -2.88
N TYR A 117 16.36 17.35 -2.65
CA TYR A 117 15.96 16.55 -1.52
C TYR A 117 16.74 16.96 -0.28
N PHE A 118 16.07 17.49 0.72
CA PHE A 118 16.69 17.86 1.99
C PHE A 118 16.76 16.66 2.92
N GLY A 119 18.00 16.26 3.26
CA GLY A 119 18.27 15.14 4.15
C GLY A 119 17.89 15.40 5.61
N GLY A 120 18.36 14.53 6.49
CA GLY A 120 18.13 14.55 7.93
C GLY A 120 17.56 13.22 8.44
N ASN A 121 17.30 13.15 9.74
CA ASN A 121 16.70 11.96 10.34
C ASN A 121 15.21 11.89 9.98
N LYS A 122 14.83 10.90 9.19
CA LYS A 122 13.48 10.77 8.59
C LYS A 122 12.96 9.34 8.68
N THR A 123 11.65 9.21 8.83
CA THR A 123 10.96 7.93 8.67
C THR A 123 10.95 7.50 7.19
N ALA A 124 10.76 6.19 6.94
CA ALA A 124 10.60 5.69 5.57
C ALA A 124 9.45 6.40 4.81
N ALA A 125 8.33 6.66 5.48
CA ALA A 125 7.21 7.40 4.90
C ALA A 125 7.60 8.83 4.49
N GLN A 126 8.40 9.52 5.33
CA GLN A 126 8.90 10.86 5.03
C GLN A 126 9.91 10.83 3.87
N ILE A 127 10.80 9.82 3.82
CA ILE A 127 11.77 9.65 2.73
C ILE A 127 11.03 9.45 1.40
N ILE A 128 10.05 8.52 1.36
CA ILE A 128 9.24 8.26 0.16
C ILE A 128 8.54 9.55 -0.30
N TYR A 129 7.93 10.29 0.63
CA TYR A 129 7.24 11.54 0.32
C TYR A 129 8.19 12.58 -0.26
N ASP A 130 9.31 12.85 0.41
CA ASP A 130 10.26 13.92 0.04
C ASP A 130 10.97 13.61 -1.29
N VAL A 131 11.37 12.34 -1.52
CA VAL A 131 11.95 11.91 -2.81
C VAL A 131 10.95 12.05 -3.94
N SER A 132 9.71 11.61 -3.73
CA SER A 132 8.63 11.78 -4.71
C SER A 132 8.45 13.23 -5.12
N ARG A 133 8.46 14.13 -4.15
CA ARG A 133 8.32 15.58 -4.38
C ARG A 133 9.51 16.16 -5.12
N ALA A 134 10.73 15.76 -4.75
CA ALA A 134 11.94 16.27 -5.37
C ALA A 134 12.10 15.83 -6.82
N CYS A 135 11.69 14.59 -7.14
CA CYS A 135 11.87 13.98 -8.45
C CYS A 135 10.58 13.96 -9.29
N ASN A 136 9.47 14.49 -8.77
CA ASN A 136 8.15 14.46 -9.39
C ASN A 136 7.76 13.03 -9.84
N VAL A 137 7.92 12.04 -8.94
CA VAL A 137 7.53 10.65 -9.16
C VAL A 137 6.44 10.28 -8.14
N SER A 138 5.43 9.55 -8.56
CA SER A 138 4.33 9.15 -7.68
C SER A 138 4.81 8.33 -6.47
N GLN A 139 4.37 8.68 -5.27
CA GLN A 139 4.60 7.89 -4.05
C GLN A 139 4.10 6.46 -4.21
N LYS A 140 2.98 6.27 -4.92
CA LYS A 140 2.42 4.94 -5.22
C LYS A 140 3.37 4.13 -6.11
N ALA A 141 4.02 4.75 -7.09
CA ALA A 141 5.01 4.08 -7.94
C ALA A 141 6.23 3.64 -7.12
N LEU A 142 6.75 4.49 -6.23
CA LEU A 142 7.86 4.13 -5.33
C LEU A 142 7.48 2.99 -4.38
N ILE A 143 6.29 3.01 -3.81
CA ILE A 143 5.78 1.95 -2.92
C ILE A 143 5.70 0.61 -3.69
N VAL A 144 5.18 0.62 -4.91
CA VAL A 144 5.12 -0.59 -5.75
C VAL A 144 6.52 -1.10 -6.08
N LEU A 145 7.46 -0.21 -6.37
CA LEU A 145 8.86 -0.57 -6.62
C LEU A 145 9.49 -1.26 -5.40
N LEU A 146 9.38 -0.66 -4.21
CA LEU A 146 9.89 -1.23 -2.96
C LEU A 146 9.28 -2.61 -2.66
N GLN A 147 7.99 -2.79 -2.94
CA GLN A 147 7.32 -4.10 -2.80
C GLN A 147 7.87 -5.11 -3.80
N LYS A 148 8.07 -4.70 -5.05
CA LYS A 148 8.51 -5.60 -6.12
C LYS A 148 9.96 -6.06 -5.92
N GLU A 149 10.84 -5.16 -5.50
CA GLU A 149 12.28 -5.46 -5.38
C GLU A 149 12.63 -6.31 -4.16
N GLN A 150 12.04 -6.01 -2.99
CA GLN A 150 12.43 -6.61 -1.72
C GLN A 150 11.25 -7.06 -0.85
N SER A 151 10.01 -6.99 -1.36
CA SER A 151 8.78 -7.22 -0.58
C SER A 151 8.64 -6.30 0.66
N LEU A 152 9.39 -5.21 0.73
CA LEU A 152 9.55 -4.35 1.91
C LEU A 152 8.24 -3.80 2.48
N ILE A 153 7.22 -3.65 1.63
CA ILE A 153 5.92 -3.09 2.06
C ILE A 153 5.11 -4.08 2.92
N THR A 154 5.28 -5.37 2.69
CA THR A 154 4.51 -6.43 3.35
C THR A 154 5.37 -7.34 4.23
N ASP A 155 6.68 -7.09 4.27
CA ASP A 155 7.60 -7.91 5.07
C ASP A 155 7.47 -7.55 6.55
N ASP A 156 7.00 -8.51 7.35
CA ASP A 156 6.87 -8.41 8.79
C ASP A 156 8.13 -8.87 9.54
N TRP A 157 9.14 -9.33 8.79
CA TRP A 157 10.41 -9.84 9.30
C TRP A 157 11.56 -9.62 8.31
N PRO A 158 11.94 -8.37 8.00
CA PRO A 158 13.01 -8.04 7.05
C PRO A 158 14.40 -8.37 7.62
N TRP A 159 15.11 -9.25 6.93
CA TRP A 159 16.42 -9.76 7.33
C TRP A 159 17.43 -9.81 6.19
#